data_ae37f0f3b7b18baff355c102e9fa0dc2
#
_entry.id   ae37f0f3b7b18baff355c102e9fa0dc2
#
_cell.length_a   1.000
_cell.length_b   1.000
_cell.length_c   1.000
_cell.angle_alpha   90.00
_cell.angle_beta   90.00
_cell.angle_gamma   90.00
#
_symmetry.space_group_name_H-M   'P 1'
#
loop_
_entity.id
_entity.type
_entity.pdbx_description
1 polymer ?
#
loop_
_entity_poly.entity_id
_entity_poly.type
_entity_poly.pdbx_seq_one_letter_code
_entity_poly.pdbx_strand_id
1 'polypeptide(L)'
;PCFRDEDARADRSPGEFYQLDFEMSFVTQEDVFKVGEEVLHDTFVKFAPEGSRITETPFPIISYKQAMLEFGCGKPDLRNPLRIMDVTEFFQRCTFKPFIGRTVRAIKVHAEMSKGFHEKLLSFATSLGMGGLGYLEVAEDMSYKGPIDKFIPEEMKGELAEMAGLSAGDTIFFIADKEDKANYYAGHIRTELGEKLDLIEKDAYRFCYVNDFPMFELDPETKQIGFTHNPFSMPQGGLEALNTMDPLEILAYQYDIVCNGVELSSGAVRNHDIEIMKKAFAIAGYDEETLKTKFGALYQAFQFGAPPHAGMAPGVDRMIMLLR
;
A
#
# COMPACT_ATOMS: atom_id res chain seq x y z
N PRO A 1 -26.14 -9.30 -3.12
CA PRO A 1 -25.12 -10.20 -3.69
C PRO A 1 -24.43 -9.52 -4.87
N CYS A 2 -23.16 -9.85 -5.05
CA CYS A 2 -22.33 -9.42 -6.17
C CYS A 2 -21.85 -10.64 -6.92
N PHE A 3 -21.76 -10.51 -8.25
CA PHE A 3 -21.25 -11.56 -9.12
C PHE A 3 -20.15 -10.98 -10.00
N ARG A 4 -19.01 -11.67 -10.09
CA ARG A 4 -17.93 -11.32 -10.99
C ARG A 4 -17.57 -12.51 -11.86
N ASP A 5 -17.45 -12.28 -13.15
CA ASP A 5 -16.97 -13.26 -14.12
C ASP A 5 -15.44 -13.23 -14.14
N GLU A 6 -14.85 -13.76 -13.09
CA GLU A 6 -13.42 -13.91 -12.92
C GLU A 6 -13.13 -15.24 -12.21
N ASP A 7 -11.90 -15.73 -12.33
CA ASP A 7 -11.49 -16.97 -11.67
C ASP A 7 -11.65 -16.82 -10.15
N ALA A 8 -12.46 -17.69 -9.56
CA ALA A 8 -12.67 -17.72 -8.12
C ALA A 8 -11.36 -18.05 -7.40
N ARG A 9 -11.02 -17.23 -6.41
CA ARG A 9 -9.85 -17.42 -5.55
C ARG A 9 -10.33 -17.63 -4.13
N ALA A 10 -9.98 -18.77 -3.54
CA ALA A 10 -10.39 -19.15 -2.18
C ALA A 10 -10.00 -18.11 -1.11
N ASP A 11 -8.94 -17.35 -1.37
CA ASP A 11 -8.39 -16.33 -0.49
C ASP A 11 -8.92 -14.90 -0.72
N ARG A 12 -9.74 -14.67 -1.77
CA ARG A 12 -10.12 -13.30 -2.15
C ARG A 12 -11.55 -13.14 -2.65
N SER A 13 -11.98 -13.99 -3.57
CA SER A 13 -13.24 -13.80 -4.30
C SER A 13 -13.85 -15.14 -4.64
N PRO A 14 -14.97 -15.53 -4.00
CA PRO A 14 -15.65 -16.78 -4.30
C PRO A 14 -16.53 -16.73 -5.56
N GLY A 15 -16.47 -15.67 -6.38
CA GLY A 15 -17.31 -15.48 -7.57
C GLY A 15 -18.66 -14.88 -7.26
N GLU A 16 -19.38 -15.39 -6.28
CA GLU A 16 -20.55 -14.77 -5.66
C GLU A 16 -20.19 -14.33 -4.24
N PHE A 17 -20.45 -13.08 -3.90
CA PHE A 17 -20.13 -12.52 -2.60
C PHE A 17 -21.10 -11.41 -2.22
N TYR A 18 -21.01 -10.92 -0.99
CA TYR A 18 -21.87 -9.87 -0.46
C TYR A 18 -21.06 -8.64 -0.09
N GLN A 19 -21.61 -7.48 -0.42
CA GLN A 19 -21.07 -6.18 0.02
C GLN A 19 -22.14 -5.40 0.79
N LEU A 20 -21.69 -4.68 1.80
CA LEU A 20 -22.45 -3.60 2.43
C LEU A 20 -22.13 -2.32 1.66
N ASP A 21 -22.84 -2.10 0.57
CA ASP A 21 -22.60 -0.99 -0.34
C ASP A 21 -23.39 0.24 0.06
N PHE A 22 -22.75 1.40 0.19
CA PHE A 22 -23.42 2.65 0.45
C PHE A 22 -22.77 3.83 -0.27
N GLU A 23 -23.62 4.73 -0.74
CA GLU A 23 -23.27 6.01 -1.35
C GLU A 23 -24.05 7.12 -0.65
N MET A 24 -23.35 8.22 -0.35
CA MET A 24 -23.89 9.37 0.36
C MET A 24 -23.76 10.61 -0.51
N SER A 25 -24.81 11.45 -0.58
CA SER A 25 -24.77 12.71 -1.32
C SER A 25 -24.39 13.88 -0.43
N PHE A 26 -23.73 14.89 -1.02
CA PHE A 26 -23.28 16.12 -0.36
C PHE A 26 -22.32 15.89 0.82
N VAL A 27 -21.42 14.93 0.67
CA VAL A 27 -20.44 14.52 1.69
C VAL A 27 -19.01 14.62 1.16
N THR A 28 -18.09 14.69 2.10
CA THR A 28 -16.64 14.61 1.86
C THR A 28 -16.14 13.18 2.09
N GLN A 29 -14.87 12.94 1.80
CA GLN A 29 -14.17 11.70 2.12
C GLN A 29 -14.23 11.39 3.63
N GLU A 30 -14.04 12.40 4.47
CA GLU A 30 -14.04 12.28 5.93
C GLU A 30 -15.40 11.88 6.49
N ASP A 31 -16.49 12.30 5.84
CA ASP A 31 -17.84 11.90 6.23
C ASP A 31 -18.07 10.40 5.96
N VAL A 32 -17.56 9.90 4.83
CA VAL A 32 -17.60 8.46 4.50
C VAL A 32 -16.74 7.67 5.50
N PHE A 33 -15.56 8.17 5.86
CA PHE A 33 -14.70 7.53 6.84
C PHE A 33 -15.39 7.34 8.18
N LYS A 34 -16.07 8.36 8.70
CA LYS A 34 -16.82 8.25 9.96
C LYS A 34 -17.86 7.14 9.93
N VAL A 35 -18.64 7.05 8.87
CA VAL A 35 -19.66 5.99 8.72
C VAL A 35 -18.99 4.61 8.60
N GLY A 36 -17.96 4.49 7.79
CA GLY A 36 -17.24 3.25 7.62
C GLY A 36 -16.56 2.76 8.90
N GLU A 37 -15.95 3.67 9.66
CA GLU A 37 -15.32 3.37 10.97
C GLU A 37 -16.35 2.86 11.98
N GLU A 38 -17.45 3.57 12.15
CA GLU A 38 -18.51 3.20 13.10
C GLU A 38 -19.05 1.81 12.80
N VAL A 39 -19.41 1.55 11.54
CA VAL A 39 -19.95 0.26 11.12
C VAL A 39 -18.95 -0.88 11.31
N LEU A 40 -17.70 -0.69 10.87
CA LEU A 40 -16.69 -1.75 10.92
C LEU A 40 -16.19 -1.97 12.36
N HIS A 41 -15.92 -0.91 13.11
CA HIS A 41 -15.52 -1.01 14.50
C HIS A 41 -16.55 -1.78 15.31
N ASP A 42 -17.82 -1.36 15.27
CA ASP A 42 -18.90 -2.00 16.04
C ASP A 42 -19.13 -3.46 15.62
N THR A 43 -18.99 -3.74 14.32
CA THR A 43 -19.08 -5.11 13.80
C THR A 43 -17.98 -5.98 14.41
N PHE A 44 -16.73 -5.53 14.39
CA PHE A 44 -15.61 -6.30 14.92
C PHE A 44 -15.64 -6.40 16.45
N VAL A 45 -16.03 -5.34 17.17
CA VAL A 45 -16.25 -5.40 18.62
C VAL A 45 -17.30 -6.46 18.97
N LYS A 46 -18.34 -6.58 18.17
CA LYS A 46 -19.44 -7.51 18.42
C LYS A 46 -19.12 -8.97 18.09
N PHE A 47 -18.33 -9.22 17.05
CA PHE A 47 -18.17 -10.56 16.49
C PHE A 47 -16.75 -11.13 16.59
N ALA A 48 -15.76 -10.35 16.96
CA ALA A 48 -14.41 -10.85 17.20
C ALA A 48 -14.37 -11.77 18.43
N PRO A 49 -13.43 -12.72 18.49
CA PRO A 49 -13.20 -13.53 19.68
C PRO A 49 -13.00 -12.68 20.94
N GLU A 50 -13.45 -13.18 22.08
CA GLU A 50 -13.30 -12.50 23.37
C GLU A 50 -11.81 -12.20 23.66
N GLY A 51 -11.52 -10.98 24.09
CA GLY A 51 -10.14 -10.52 24.35
C GLY A 51 -9.40 -9.97 23.15
N SER A 52 -10.01 -9.99 21.96
CA SER A 52 -9.42 -9.36 20.78
C SER A 52 -9.23 -7.86 20.93
N ARG A 53 -8.12 -7.34 20.42
CA ARG A 53 -7.81 -5.90 20.40
C ARG A 53 -8.16 -5.33 19.04
N ILE A 54 -9.04 -4.35 19.01
CA ILE A 54 -9.53 -3.70 17.79
C ILE A 54 -9.00 -2.27 17.78
N THR A 55 -8.61 -1.77 16.60
CA THR A 55 -8.18 -0.38 16.47
C THR A 55 -9.30 0.56 16.89
N GLU A 56 -9.00 1.46 17.82
CA GLU A 56 -9.93 2.51 18.24
C GLU A 56 -10.17 3.52 17.12
N THR A 57 -11.33 4.13 17.10
CA THR A 57 -11.66 5.22 16.17
C THR A 57 -11.13 6.58 16.67
N PRO A 58 -10.67 7.48 15.80
CA PRO A 58 -10.59 7.35 14.34
C PRO A 58 -9.47 6.41 13.90
N PHE A 59 -9.70 5.66 12.83
CA PHE A 59 -8.66 4.80 12.26
C PHE A 59 -7.52 5.62 11.66
N PRO A 60 -6.25 5.16 11.78
CA PRO A 60 -5.13 5.84 11.16
C PRO A 60 -5.29 5.91 9.63
N ILE A 61 -4.88 7.04 9.06
CA ILE A 61 -4.88 7.30 7.62
C ILE A 61 -3.43 7.29 7.15
N ILE A 62 -3.14 6.51 6.14
CA ILE A 62 -1.82 6.36 5.54
C ILE A 62 -1.96 6.69 4.05
N SER A 63 -1.17 7.63 3.51
CA SER A 63 -1.20 7.86 2.07
C SER A 63 -0.67 6.65 1.31
N TYR A 64 -1.15 6.43 0.09
CA TYR A 64 -0.66 5.34 -0.77
C TYR A 64 0.87 5.38 -0.93
N LYS A 65 1.43 6.57 -1.12
CA LYS A 65 2.88 6.77 -1.20
C LYS A 65 3.61 6.30 0.05
N GLN A 66 3.08 6.66 1.23
CA GLN A 66 3.64 6.22 2.51
C GLN A 66 3.46 4.71 2.71
N ALA A 67 2.32 4.15 2.33
CA ALA A 67 2.06 2.71 2.41
C ALA A 67 3.07 1.91 1.56
N MET A 68 3.33 2.35 0.34
CA MET A 68 4.34 1.74 -0.53
C MET A 68 5.76 1.86 0.03
N LEU A 69 6.10 3.00 0.64
CA LEU A 69 7.42 3.22 1.23
C LEU A 69 7.63 2.37 2.49
N GLU A 70 6.72 2.45 3.47
CA GLU A 70 6.92 1.88 4.80
C GLU A 70 6.52 0.40 4.91
N PHE A 71 5.63 -0.08 4.02
CA PHE A 71 5.08 -1.44 4.07
C PHE A 71 5.32 -2.23 2.79
N GLY A 72 5.73 -1.58 1.69
CA GLY A 72 5.97 -2.19 0.39
C GLY A 72 4.70 -2.61 -0.35
N CYS A 73 3.53 -2.18 0.09
CA CYS A 73 2.25 -2.51 -0.53
C CYS A 73 1.15 -1.50 -0.13
N GLY A 74 0.09 -1.44 -0.94
CA GLY A 74 -1.10 -0.63 -0.64
C GLY A 74 -2.06 -1.22 0.41
N LYS A 75 -1.71 -2.36 1.03
CA LYS A 75 -2.56 -3.07 2.00
C LYS A 75 -1.74 -3.45 3.23
N PRO A 76 -1.34 -2.46 4.05
CA PRO A 76 -0.42 -2.69 5.16
C PRO A 76 -1.04 -3.57 6.27
N ASP A 77 -0.29 -4.55 6.73
CA ASP A 77 -0.60 -5.24 8.00
C ASP A 77 0.09 -4.49 9.14
N LEU A 78 -0.70 -3.76 9.92
CA LEU A 78 -0.21 -2.96 11.04
C LEU A 78 0.10 -3.80 12.29
N ARG A 79 -0.25 -5.08 12.32
CA ARG A 79 0.18 -6.01 13.38
C ARG A 79 1.68 -6.29 13.34
N ASN A 80 2.28 -6.19 12.15
CA ASN A 80 3.73 -6.30 11.98
C ASN A 80 4.39 -4.96 12.34
N PRO A 81 5.21 -4.89 13.39
CA PRO A 81 5.82 -3.64 13.84
C PRO A 81 6.95 -3.13 12.95
N LEU A 82 7.47 -3.98 12.05
CA LEU A 82 8.59 -3.61 11.19
C LEU A 82 8.17 -2.54 10.18
N ARG A 83 9.09 -1.63 9.89
CA ARG A 83 8.93 -0.59 8.87
C ARG A 83 10.08 -0.65 7.88
N ILE A 84 9.77 -0.36 6.63
CA ILE A 84 10.74 -0.19 5.57
C ILE A 84 11.22 1.27 5.61
N MET A 85 12.52 1.48 5.42
CA MET A 85 13.15 2.79 5.38
C MET A 85 13.80 2.99 4.01
N ASP A 86 13.82 4.24 3.55
CA ASP A 86 14.57 4.63 2.35
C ASP A 86 16.00 5.01 2.76
N VAL A 87 16.97 4.27 2.25
CA VAL A 87 18.40 4.52 2.47
C VAL A 87 19.14 4.74 1.14
N THR A 88 18.38 5.09 0.10
CA THR A 88 18.90 5.26 -1.26
C THR A 88 20.04 6.26 -1.30
N GLU A 89 19.83 7.50 -0.84
CA GLU A 89 20.84 8.56 -0.90
C GLU A 89 22.12 8.21 -0.12
N PHE A 90 21.98 7.52 1.01
CA PHE A 90 23.10 7.03 1.78
C PHE A 90 23.98 6.11 0.93
N PHE A 91 23.40 5.09 0.28
CA PHE A 91 24.14 4.11 -0.49
C PHE A 91 24.69 4.63 -1.81
N GLN A 92 24.15 5.74 -2.38
CA GLN A 92 24.77 6.39 -3.55
C GLN A 92 26.14 6.98 -3.24
N ARG A 93 26.47 7.24 -1.98
CA ARG A 93 27.76 7.75 -1.50
C ARG A 93 28.73 6.63 -1.05
N CYS A 94 28.26 5.40 -0.98
CA CYS A 94 29.04 4.22 -0.63
C CYS A 94 29.76 3.61 -1.84
N THR A 95 30.59 2.59 -1.58
CA THR A 95 31.38 1.93 -2.64
C THR A 95 30.76 0.63 -3.16
N PHE A 96 29.58 0.25 -2.68
CA PHE A 96 28.91 -1.01 -3.05
C PHE A 96 28.20 -0.88 -4.38
N LYS A 97 28.90 -1.21 -5.48
CA LYS A 97 28.42 -1.08 -6.85
C LYS A 97 27.01 -1.65 -7.13
N PRO A 98 26.57 -2.79 -6.54
CA PRO A 98 25.22 -3.30 -6.77
C PRO A 98 24.08 -2.37 -6.33
N PHE A 99 24.35 -1.39 -5.43
CA PHE A 99 23.35 -0.45 -4.93
C PHE A 99 23.39 0.91 -5.66
N ILE A 100 24.47 1.20 -6.38
CA ILE A 100 24.62 2.47 -7.10
C ILE A 100 23.60 2.57 -8.24
N GLY A 101 22.90 3.70 -8.32
CA GLY A 101 21.87 3.96 -9.33
C GLY A 101 20.56 3.17 -9.12
N ARG A 102 20.38 2.55 -7.94
CA ARG A 102 19.18 1.83 -7.57
C ARG A 102 18.53 2.44 -6.33
N THR A 103 17.22 2.24 -6.21
CA THR A 103 16.51 2.48 -4.96
C THR A 103 16.94 1.43 -3.94
N VAL A 104 17.29 1.87 -2.73
CA VAL A 104 17.70 0.99 -1.64
C VAL A 104 16.74 1.14 -0.47
N ARG A 105 16.11 0.05 -0.09
CA ARG A 105 15.24 -0.06 1.08
C ARG A 105 15.94 -0.81 2.20
N ALA A 106 15.65 -0.44 3.44
CA ALA A 106 16.19 -1.14 4.61
C ALA A 106 15.08 -1.56 5.57
N ILE A 107 15.30 -2.68 6.25
CA ILE A 107 14.42 -3.16 7.32
C ILE A 107 15.29 -3.53 8.51
N LYS A 108 15.04 -2.88 9.65
CA LYS A 108 15.71 -3.15 10.90
C LYS A 108 14.89 -4.10 11.78
N VAL A 109 15.57 -5.03 12.42
CA VAL A 109 14.99 -5.95 13.41
C VAL A 109 15.90 -6.00 14.63
N HIS A 110 15.32 -5.93 15.81
CA HIS A 110 16.08 -6.14 17.06
C HIS A 110 16.13 -7.65 17.36
N ALA A 111 17.04 -8.34 16.72
CA ALA A 111 17.29 -9.76 16.91
C ALA A 111 18.65 -10.15 16.36
N GLU A 112 19.36 -11.00 17.10
CA GLU A 112 20.52 -11.72 16.59
C GLU A 112 20.06 -12.91 15.76
N MET A 113 20.67 -13.09 14.60
CA MET A 113 20.26 -14.11 13.66
C MET A 113 21.30 -15.21 13.49
N SER A 114 20.84 -16.46 13.47
CA SER A 114 21.74 -17.57 13.13
C SER A 114 22.09 -17.54 11.64
N LYS A 115 23.26 -18.10 11.30
CA LYS A 115 23.65 -18.29 9.90
C LYS A 115 22.58 -19.01 9.08
N GLY A 116 21.94 -20.03 9.66
CA GLY A 116 20.87 -20.78 9.00
C GLY A 116 19.61 -19.92 8.74
N PHE A 117 19.34 -18.92 9.58
CA PHE A 117 18.27 -17.96 9.34
C PHE A 117 18.59 -17.07 8.12
N HIS A 118 19.79 -16.51 8.06
CA HIS A 118 20.22 -15.71 6.90
C HIS A 118 20.17 -16.52 5.60
N GLU A 119 20.59 -17.77 5.60
CA GLU A 119 20.54 -18.64 4.42
C GLU A 119 19.09 -18.91 3.96
N LYS A 120 18.16 -19.16 4.88
CA LYS A 120 16.74 -19.34 4.56
C LYS A 120 16.12 -18.05 4.02
N LEU A 121 16.41 -16.92 4.63
CA LEU A 121 15.89 -15.62 4.18
C LEU A 121 16.46 -15.26 2.81
N LEU A 122 17.73 -15.52 2.54
CA LEU A 122 18.34 -15.35 1.21
C LEU A 122 17.67 -16.25 0.16
N SER A 123 17.38 -17.51 0.53
CA SER A 123 16.68 -18.45 -0.38
C SER A 123 15.27 -17.94 -0.70
N PHE A 124 14.56 -17.42 0.29
CA PHE A 124 13.26 -16.76 0.09
C PHE A 124 13.38 -15.54 -0.83
N ALA A 125 14.32 -14.64 -0.56
CA ALA A 125 14.58 -13.48 -1.40
C ALA A 125 14.88 -13.87 -2.87
N THR A 126 15.69 -14.91 -3.07
CA THR A 126 16.02 -15.44 -4.41
C THR A 126 14.77 -16.01 -5.10
N SER A 127 13.88 -16.68 -4.37
CA SER A 127 12.63 -17.20 -4.93
C SER A 127 11.67 -16.10 -5.41
N LEU A 128 11.79 -14.88 -4.85
CA LEU A 128 11.08 -13.69 -5.32
C LEU A 128 11.70 -13.06 -6.58
N GLY A 129 12.91 -13.48 -6.96
CA GLY A 129 13.66 -12.94 -8.09
C GLY A 129 14.74 -11.92 -7.72
N MET A 130 15.08 -11.79 -6.42
CA MET A 130 16.17 -10.93 -5.98
C MET A 130 17.53 -11.55 -6.31
N GLY A 131 18.50 -10.71 -6.73
CA GLY A 131 19.88 -11.14 -7.00
C GLY A 131 20.72 -11.37 -5.73
N GLY A 132 20.21 -11.00 -4.56
CA GLY A 132 20.87 -11.12 -3.27
C GLY A 132 20.16 -10.32 -2.19
N LEU A 133 20.53 -10.53 -0.93
CA LEU A 133 20.03 -9.79 0.23
C LEU A 133 21.23 -9.38 1.09
N GLY A 134 21.50 -8.07 1.15
CA GLY A 134 22.54 -7.51 2.01
C GLY A 134 22.07 -7.40 3.45
N TYR A 135 22.98 -7.51 4.38
CA TYR A 135 22.69 -7.26 5.78
C TYR A 135 23.89 -6.79 6.58
N LEU A 136 23.62 -6.20 7.75
CA LEU A 136 24.58 -5.90 8.81
C LEU A 136 23.99 -6.31 10.15
N GLU A 137 24.83 -6.86 11.01
CA GLU A 137 24.55 -7.07 12.43
C GLU A 137 25.32 -6.04 13.25
N VAL A 138 24.67 -5.45 14.25
CA VAL A 138 25.24 -4.44 15.12
C VAL A 138 25.74 -5.11 16.41
N ALA A 139 27.06 -5.12 16.60
CA ALA A 139 27.67 -5.72 17.80
C ALA A 139 27.49 -4.82 19.04
N GLU A 140 27.83 -5.34 20.24
CA GLU A 140 27.74 -4.64 21.51
C GLU A 140 28.53 -3.32 21.54
N ASP A 141 29.63 -3.26 20.83
CA ASP A 141 30.49 -2.07 20.70
C ASP A 141 30.05 -1.13 19.56
N MET A 142 28.85 -1.36 18.99
CA MET A 142 28.32 -0.65 17.84
C MET A 142 29.10 -0.83 16.54
N SER A 143 30.06 -1.76 16.48
CA SER A 143 30.69 -2.16 15.23
C SER A 143 29.73 -3.00 14.37
N TYR A 144 29.91 -2.97 13.04
CA TYR A 144 29.10 -3.74 12.12
C TYR A 144 29.78 -5.04 11.72
N LYS A 145 28.95 -6.09 11.55
CA LYS A 145 29.35 -7.37 10.99
C LYS A 145 28.42 -7.74 9.86
N GLY A 146 28.96 -8.20 8.76
CA GLY A 146 28.14 -8.66 7.63
C GLY A 146 28.75 -8.32 6.27
N PRO A 147 28.14 -8.80 5.19
CA PRO A 147 28.71 -8.71 3.85
C PRO A 147 28.80 -7.26 3.31
N ILE A 148 28.01 -6.34 3.86
CA ILE A 148 27.95 -4.94 3.39
C ILE A 148 28.95 -4.03 4.13
N ASP A 149 29.41 -4.40 5.35
CA ASP A 149 30.23 -3.56 6.21
C ASP A 149 31.45 -2.94 5.50
N LYS A 150 32.22 -3.76 4.79
CA LYS A 150 33.43 -3.32 4.08
C LYS A 150 33.20 -2.29 2.97
N PHE A 151 31.95 -2.05 2.58
CA PHE A 151 31.59 -1.11 1.53
C PHE A 151 31.06 0.21 2.08
N ILE A 152 30.90 0.31 3.39
CA ILE A 152 30.48 1.55 4.09
C ILE A 152 31.72 2.21 4.64
N PRO A 153 32.06 3.44 4.18
CA PRO A 153 33.16 4.20 4.76
C PRO A 153 32.99 4.39 6.27
N GLU A 154 34.10 4.30 7.02
CA GLU A 154 34.06 4.35 8.48
C GLU A 154 33.37 5.63 9.01
N GLU A 155 33.65 6.76 8.36
CA GLU A 155 33.05 8.05 8.67
C GLU A 155 31.54 8.12 8.44
N MET A 156 30.95 7.19 7.65
CA MET A 156 29.53 7.13 7.35
C MET A 156 28.77 6.16 8.28
N LYS A 157 29.44 5.32 9.04
CA LYS A 157 28.78 4.31 9.89
C LYS A 157 27.89 4.95 10.95
N GLY A 158 28.34 6.06 11.55
CA GLY A 158 27.54 6.83 12.51
C GLY A 158 26.27 7.41 11.90
N GLU A 159 26.32 7.88 10.65
CA GLU A 159 25.16 8.39 9.93
C GLU A 159 24.11 7.28 9.69
N LEU A 160 24.55 6.07 9.32
CA LEU A 160 23.64 4.95 9.17
C LEU A 160 23.00 4.57 10.51
N ALA A 161 23.77 4.56 11.58
CA ALA A 161 23.26 4.26 12.91
C ALA A 161 22.19 5.25 13.35
N GLU A 162 22.40 6.55 13.13
CA GLU A 162 21.43 7.59 13.45
C GLU A 162 20.18 7.50 12.57
N MET A 163 20.36 7.39 11.26
CA MET A 163 19.27 7.36 10.27
C MET A 163 18.34 6.15 10.49
N ALA A 164 18.89 4.97 10.75
CA ALA A 164 18.13 3.74 10.96
C ALA A 164 17.82 3.49 12.46
N GLY A 165 18.26 4.35 13.37
CA GLY A 165 18.06 4.18 14.81
C GLY A 165 18.65 2.85 15.30
N LEU A 166 19.88 2.52 14.87
CA LEU A 166 20.52 1.25 15.20
C LEU A 166 20.98 1.20 16.65
N SER A 167 20.84 0.04 17.25
CA SER A 167 21.30 -0.30 18.60
C SER A 167 22.04 -1.64 18.57
N ALA A 168 22.84 -1.90 19.59
CA ALA A 168 23.48 -3.20 19.77
C ALA A 168 22.44 -4.33 19.76
N GLY A 169 22.73 -5.43 19.06
CA GLY A 169 21.82 -6.55 18.86
C GLY A 169 20.81 -6.37 17.70
N ASP A 170 20.87 -5.25 16.98
CA ASP A 170 20.04 -5.07 15.77
C ASP A 170 20.67 -5.78 14.57
N THR A 171 19.79 -6.28 13.70
CA THR A 171 20.14 -6.69 12.33
C THR A 171 19.38 -5.81 11.35
N ILE A 172 20.07 -5.26 10.36
CA ILE A 172 19.45 -4.47 9.28
C ILE A 172 19.68 -5.14 7.93
N PHE A 173 18.61 -5.30 7.16
CA PHE A 173 18.61 -5.89 5.82
C PHE A 173 18.46 -4.81 4.76
N PHE A 174 19.09 -5.01 3.60
CA PHE A 174 19.07 -4.05 2.49
C PHE A 174 18.58 -4.70 1.21
N ILE A 175 17.64 -4.05 0.57
CA ILE A 175 16.98 -4.48 -0.67
C ILE A 175 17.21 -3.40 -1.73
N ALA A 176 17.80 -3.74 -2.87
CA ALA A 176 18.12 -2.78 -3.92
C ALA A 176 17.66 -3.26 -5.30
N ASP A 177 16.84 -2.45 -5.95
CA ASP A 177 16.39 -2.65 -7.34
C ASP A 177 15.82 -1.32 -7.88
N LYS A 178 15.12 -1.37 -9.03
CA LYS A 178 14.21 -0.30 -9.44
C LYS A 178 13.14 -0.11 -8.36
N GLU A 179 12.62 1.11 -8.21
CA GLU A 179 11.77 1.49 -7.08
C GLU A 179 10.60 0.52 -6.86
N ASP A 180 9.82 0.22 -7.92
CA ASP A 180 8.67 -0.68 -7.81
C ASP A 180 9.06 -2.07 -7.29
N LYS A 181 10.16 -2.62 -7.84
CA LYS A 181 10.68 -3.91 -7.40
C LYS A 181 11.27 -3.86 -5.99
N ALA A 182 11.98 -2.79 -5.65
CA ALA A 182 12.53 -2.61 -4.32
C ALA A 182 11.43 -2.56 -3.26
N ASN A 183 10.34 -1.83 -3.52
CA ASN A 183 9.17 -1.79 -2.65
C ASN A 183 8.50 -3.17 -2.54
N TYR A 184 8.25 -3.84 -3.66
CA TYR A 184 7.66 -5.18 -3.70
C TYR A 184 8.48 -6.18 -2.89
N TYR A 185 9.79 -6.26 -3.13
CA TYR A 185 10.68 -7.18 -2.41
C TYR A 185 10.75 -6.84 -0.92
N ALA A 186 10.88 -5.56 -0.59
CA ALA A 186 10.94 -5.13 0.81
C ALA A 186 9.66 -5.47 1.57
N GLY A 187 8.49 -5.33 0.94
CA GLY A 187 7.20 -5.73 1.52
C GLY A 187 7.16 -7.23 1.85
N HIS A 188 7.62 -8.08 0.92
CA HIS A 188 7.69 -9.53 1.16
C HIS A 188 8.72 -9.92 2.23
N ILE A 189 9.91 -9.32 2.21
CA ILE A 189 10.93 -9.54 3.26
C ILE A 189 10.42 -9.07 4.62
N ARG A 190 9.71 -7.94 4.68
CA ARG A 190 9.07 -7.44 5.91
C ARG A 190 8.08 -8.45 6.47
N THR A 191 7.23 -9.01 5.63
CA THR A 191 6.24 -10.03 6.03
C THR A 191 6.92 -11.29 6.52
N GLU A 192 7.88 -11.83 5.77
CA GLU A 192 8.64 -13.03 6.14
C GLU A 192 9.38 -12.84 7.49
N LEU A 193 10.03 -11.68 7.69
CA LEU A 193 10.69 -11.37 8.97
C LEU A 193 9.68 -11.33 10.12
N GLY A 194 8.55 -10.64 9.94
CA GLY A 194 7.50 -10.55 10.95
C GLY A 194 6.96 -11.92 11.38
N GLU A 195 6.72 -12.80 10.42
CA GLU A 195 6.23 -14.17 10.67
C GLU A 195 7.30 -15.06 11.31
N LYS A 196 8.50 -15.12 10.72
CA LYS A 196 9.56 -16.03 11.19
C LYS A 196 10.14 -15.67 12.55
N LEU A 197 10.04 -14.41 12.94
CA LEU A 197 10.49 -13.92 14.24
C LEU A 197 9.34 -13.77 15.26
N ASP A 198 8.13 -14.22 14.91
CA ASP A 198 6.92 -14.15 15.76
C ASP A 198 6.64 -12.72 16.28
N LEU A 199 6.80 -11.72 15.39
CA LEU A 199 6.59 -10.31 15.72
C LEU A 199 5.17 -9.82 15.45
N ILE A 200 4.37 -10.61 14.73
CA ILE A 200 3.00 -10.26 14.38
C ILE A 200 2.13 -10.22 15.65
N GLU A 201 1.51 -9.08 15.92
CA GLU A 201 0.59 -8.93 17.05
C GLU A 201 -0.56 -9.96 16.96
N LYS A 202 -0.75 -10.74 18.02
CA LYS A 202 -1.78 -11.79 18.08
C LYS A 202 -3.08 -11.23 18.65
N ASP A 203 -4.19 -11.85 18.33
CA ASP A 203 -5.53 -11.49 18.82
C ASP A 203 -5.85 -10.01 18.61
N ALA A 204 -5.50 -9.48 17.43
CA ALA A 204 -5.67 -8.07 17.09
C ALA A 204 -6.23 -7.88 15.68
N TYR A 205 -7.11 -6.89 15.57
CA TYR A 205 -7.63 -6.38 14.30
C TYR A 205 -7.18 -4.94 14.14
N ARG A 206 -6.17 -4.74 13.26
CA ARG A 206 -5.53 -3.45 13.05
C ARG A 206 -6.01 -2.83 11.76
N PHE A 207 -6.89 -1.83 11.90
CA PHE A 207 -7.47 -1.08 10.79
C PHE A 207 -6.62 0.11 10.42
N CYS A 208 -6.64 0.46 9.14
CA CYS A 208 -6.23 1.76 8.62
C CYS A 208 -6.98 2.09 7.33
N TYR A 209 -7.05 3.38 7.01
CA TYR A 209 -7.33 3.83 5.66
C TYR A 209 -6.02 3.98 4.89
N VAL A 210 -6.07 3.62 3.61
CA VAL A 210 -5.06 4.02 2.64
C VAL A 210 -5.75 4.95 1.66
N ASN A 211 -5.24 6.18 1.50
CA ASN A 211 -5.82 7.21 0.63
C ASN A 211 -4.78 7.80 -0.33
N ASP A 212 -5.18 8.85 -1.05
CA ASP A 212 -4.30 9.58 -1.97
C ASP A 212 -3.63 8.67 -3.01
N PHE A 213 -4.44 7.79 -3.61
CA PHE A 213 -3.98 6.96 -4.71
C PHE A 213 -3.64 7.82 -5.94
N PRO A 214 -2.60 7.47 -6.71
CA PRO A 214 -2.39 8.09 -8.01
C PRO A 214 -3.59 7.84 -8.90
N MET A 215 -4.04 8.86 -9.63
CA MET A 215 -5.17 8.72 -10.55
C MET A 215 -4.78 7.97 -11.81
N PHE A 216 -3.58 8.21 -12.29
CA PHE A 216 -3.04 7.63 -13.52
C PHE A 216 -1.73 6.91 -13.27
N GLU A 217 -1.45 5.94 -14.11
CA GLU A 217 -0.17 5.24 -14.18
C GLU A 217 0.32 5.11 -15.62
N LEU A 218 1.61 4.90 -15.78
CA LEU A 218 2.22 4.63 -17.06
C LEU A 218 2.33 3.12 -17.25
N ASP A 219 1.64 2.58 -18.24
CA ASP A 219 1.78 1.17 -18.59
C ASP A 219 3.24 0.86 -18.96
N PRO A 220 3.89 -0.09 -18.30
CA PRO A 220 5.31 -0.36 -18.49
C PRO A 220 5.67 -0.89 -19.88
N GLU A 221 4.71 -1.52 -20.58
CA GLU A 221 4.92 -2.11 -21.91
C GLU A 221 4.55 -1.14 -23.03
N THR A 222 3.32 -0.61 -22.98
CA THR A 222 2.78 0.25 -24.03
C THR A 222 3.22 1.70 -23.92
N LYS A 223 3.68 2.12 -22.73
CA LYS A 223 4.00 3.52 -22.39
C LYS A 223 2.83 4.48 -22.54
N GLN A 224 1.62 3.95 -22.46
CA GLN A 224 0.40 4.74 -22.44
C GLN A 224 -0.01 5.06 -21.02
N ILE A 225 -0.62 6.24 -20.82
CA ILE A 225 -1.21 6.61 -19.55
C ILE A 225 -2.58 5.93 -19.45
N GLY A 226 -2.80 5.24 -18.33
CA GLY A 226 -4.07 4.62 -17.98
C GLY A 226 -4.52 5.01 -16.58
N PHE A 227 -5.73 4.64 -16.20
CA PHE A 227 -6.18 4.78 -14.82
C PHE A 227 -5.53 3.71 -13.94
N THR A 228 -5.05 4.12 -12.77
CA THR A 228 -4.43 3.19 -11.82
C THR A 228 -5.46 2.21 -11.25
N HIS A 229 -6.63 2.70 -10.84
CA HIS A 229 -7.69 1.90 -10.22
C HIS A 229 -9.07 2.27 -10.76
N ASN A 230 -9.85 3.06 -10.00
CA ASN A 230 -11.21 3.44 -10.37
C ASN A 230 -11.24 4.71 -11.22
N PRO A 231 -11.65 4.63 -12.50
CA PRO A 231 -11.71 5.79 -13.39
C PRO A 231 -12.75 6.83 -12.99
N PHE A 232 -13.69 6.47 -12.12
CA PHE A 232 -14.78 7.34 -11.66
C PHE A 232 -14.49 8.05 -10.34
N SER A 233 -13.26 7.99 -9.86
CA SER A 233 -12.81 8.77 -8.70
C SER A 233 -12.59 10.23 -9.09
N MET A 234 -12.89 11.14 -8.18
CA MET A 234 -12.64 12.58 -8.37
C MET A 234 -11.14 12.86 -8.27
N PRO A 235 -10.51 13.47 -9.30
CA PRO A 235 -9.13 13.92 -9.19
C PRO A 235 -9.01 15.07 -8.16
N GLN A 236 -7.96 15.03 -7.36
CA GLN A 236 -7.62 16.15 -6.47
C GLN A 236 -7.22 17.36 -7.31
N GLY A 237 -7.77 18.53 -6.99
CA GLY A 237 -7.61 19.73 -7.80
C GLY A 237 -8.52 19.81 -9.04
N GLY A 238 -9.35 18.79 -9.30
CA GLY A 238 -10.39 18.82 -10.32
C GLY A 238 -9.90 19.12 -11.73
N LEU A 239 -10.66 19.91 -12.49
CA LEU A 239 -10.35 20.24 -13.88
C LEU A 239 -9.04 21.03 -14.02
N GLU A 240 -8.70 21.88 -13.06
CA GLU A 240 -7.45 22.64 -13.08
C GLU A 240 -6.23 21.73 -13.05
N ALA A 241 -6.21 20.75 -12.13
CA ALA A 241 -5.13 19.76 -12.06
C ALA A 241 -5.00 18.97 -13.37
N LEU A 242 -6.11 18.50 -13.95
CA LEU A 242 -6.11 17.79 -15.22
C LEU A 242 -5.62 18.62 -16.41
N ASN A 243 -5.65 19.94 -16.32
CA ASN A 243 -5.19 20.83 -17.39
C ASN A 243 -3.73 21.31 -17.21
N THR A 244 -3.21 21.33 -15.99
CA THR A 244 -1.94 22.02 -15.67
C THR A 244 -0.87 21.12 -15.08
N MET A 245 -1.22 19.99 -14.45
CA MET A 245 -0.27 19.09 -13.82
C MET A 245 0.17 17.97 -14.77
N ASP A 246 1.33 17.37 -14.47
CA ASP A 246 1.69 16.08 -15.05
C ASP A 246 0.64 15.03 -14.61
N PRO A 247 0.01 14.31 -15.53
CA PRO A 247 -0.98 13.29 -15.18
C PRO A 247 -0.49 12.28 -14.14
N LEU A 248 0.78 11.91 -14.16
CA LEU A 248 1.36 10.94 -13.23
C LEU A 248 1.54 11.48 -11.79
N GLU A 249 1.39 12.79 -11.60
CA GLU A 249 1.44 13.43 -10.29
C GLU A 249 0.04 13.72 -9.71
N ILE A 250 -1.02 13.50 -10.49
CA ILE A 250 -2.39 13.75 -10.05
C ILE A 250 -2.86 12.62 -9.13
N LEU A 251 -3.31 12.97 -7.94
CA LEU A 251 -3.92 12.06 -6.99
C LEU A 251 -5.44 12.04 -7.16
N ALA A 252 -6.07 10.93 -6.79
CA ALA A 252 -7.51 10.79 -6.73
C ALA A 252 -8.00 10.78 -5.27
N TYR A 253 -9.22 11.25 -5.04
CA TYR A 253 -9.96 11.01 -3.79
C TYR A 253 -10.47 9.57 -3.76
N GLN A 254 -9.54 8.64 -3.79
CA GLN A 254 -9.78 7.20 -3.66
C GLN A 254 -9.17 6.71 -2.36
N TYR A 255 -9.83 5.76 -1.74
CA TYR A 255 -9.41 5.21 -0.46
C TYR A 255 -9.80 3.73 -0.34
N ASP A 256 -8.93 2.99 0.35
CA ASP A 256 -9.21 1.63 0.79
C ASP A 256 -9.25 1.59 2.32
N ILE A 257 -10.11 0.74 2.88
CA ILE A 257 -10.03 0.37 4.28
C ILE A 257 -9.42 -1.02 4.39
N VAL A 258 -8.36 -1.11 5.18
CA VAL A 258 -7.53 -2.30 5.32
C VAL A 258 -7.55 -2.78 6.77
N CYS A 259 -7.69 -4.08 6.97
CA CYS A 259 -7.55 -4.72 8.27
C CYS A 259 -6.60 -5.91 8.14
N ASN A 260 -5.54 -5.93 8.94
CA ASN A 260 -4.58 -7.05 8.98
C ASN A 260 -4.02 -7.42 7.60
N GLY A 261 -3.75 -6.44 6.74
CA GLY A 261 -3.25 -6.68 5.38
C GLY A 261 -4.31 -7.07 4.35
N VAL A 262 -5.58 -7.12 4.75
CA VAL A 262 -6.71 -7.43 3.87
C VAL A 262 -7.51 -6.16 3.57
N GLU A 263 -7.69 -5.84 2.29
CA GLU A 263 -8.61 -4.80 1.85
C GLU A 263 -10.06 -5.24 2.10
N LEU A 264 -10.72 -4.60 3.04
CA LEU A 264 -12.12 -4.85 3.34
C LEU A 264 -13.06 -4.10 2.41
N SER A 265 -12.67 -2.92 2.00
CA SER A 265 -13.45 -2.06 1.11
C SER A 265 -12.54 -1.13 0.32
N SER A 266 -12.95 -0.85 -0.89
CA SER A 266 -12.51 0.29 -1.68
C SER A 266 -13.64 1.31 -1.79
N GLY A 267 -13.28 2.59 -1.91
CA GLY A 267 -14.24 3.68 -2.04
C GLY A 267 -13.63 4.88 -2.73
N ALA A 268 -14.46 5.87 -3.03
CA ALA A 268 -14.00 7.14 -3.60
C ALA A 268 -15.02 8.26 -3.38
N VAL A 269 -14.53 9.49 -3.42
CA VAL A 269 -15.36 10.63 -3.82
C VAL A 269 -15.53 10.50 -5.33
N ARG A 270 -16.79 10.45 -5.79
CA ARG A 270 -17.10 10.13 -7.17
C ARG A 270 -16.93 11.34 -8.07
N ASN A 271 -16.42 11.10 -9.27
CA ASN A 271 -16.37 12.12 -10.31
C ASN A 271 -17.76 12.25 -10.96
N HIS A 272 -18.53 13.20 -10.46
CA HIS A 272 -19.91 13.48 -10.91
C HIS A 272 -19.98 14.62 -11.94
N ASP A 273 -18.85 15.28 -12.20
CA ASP A 273 -18.74 16.38 -13.17
C ASP A 273 -18.37 15.82 -14.54
N ILE A 274 -19.24 16.08 -15.53
CA ILE A 274 -19.06 15.52 -16.87
C ILE A 274 -17.84 16.09 -17.61
N GLU A 275 -17.46 17.34 -17.37
CA GLU A 275 -16.30 17.96 -18.01
C GLU A 275 -15.00 17.44 -17.42
N ILE A 276 -14.96 17.23 -16.10
CA ILE A 276 -13.83 16.55 -15.42
C ILE A 276 -13.71 15.11 -15.93
N MET A 277 -14.83 14.40 -16.06
CA MET A 277 -14.85 13.02 -16.55
C MET A 277 -14.31 12.90 -17.97
N LYS A 278 -14.81 13.72 -18.91
CA LYS A 278 -14.32 13.75 -20.29
C LYS A 278 -12.81 14.01 -20.34
N LYS A 279 -12.33 14.98 -19.58
CA LYS A 279 -10.90 15.32 -19.54
C LYS A 279 -10.05 14.18 -18.98
N ALA A 280 -10.45 13.58 -17.87
CA ALA A 280 -9.74 12.45 -17.28
C ALA A 280 -9.65 11.25 -18.22
N PHE A 281 -10.76 10.90 -18.88
CA PHE A 281 -10.80 9.81 -19.85
C PHE A 281 -9.97 10.11 -21.10
N ALA A 282 -9.97 11.38 -21.58
CA ALA A 282 -9.12 11.78 -22.70
C ALA A 282 -7.61 11.62 -22.39
N ILE A 283 -7.17 11.94 -21.16
CA ILE A 283 -5.78 11.71 -20.71
C ILE A 283 -5.45 10.22 -20.75
N ALA A 284 -6.38 9.34 -20.36
CA ALA A 284 -6.23 7.89 -20.42
C ALA A 284 -6.44 7.30 -21.84
N GLY A 285 -6.54 8.14 -22.88
CA GLY A 285 -6.65 7.70 -24.27
C GLY A 285 -8.05 7.30 -24.72
N TYR A 286 -9.10 7.62 -23.97
CA TYR A 286 -10.48 7.37 -24.34
C TYR A 286 -11.16 8.64 -24.85
N ASP A 287 -11.78 8.56 -26.02
CA ASP A 287 -12.59 9.64 -26.58
C ASP A 287 -14.01 9.67 -25.96
N GLU A 288 -14.73 10.75 -26.25
CA GLU A 288 -16.11 10.92 -25.77
C GLU A 288 -17.08 9.86 -26.32
N GLU A 289 -16.84 9.36 -27.52
CA GLU A 289 -17.66 8.31 -28.13
C GLU A 289 -17.50 6.98 -27.38
N THR A 290 -16.29 6.67 -26.94
CA THR A 290 -16.03 5.51 -26.09
C THR A 290 -16.74 5.64 -24.73
N LEU A 291 -16.74 6.83 -24.13
CA LEU A 291 -17.50 7.10 -22.91
C LEU A 291 -19.01 6.83 -23.09
N LYS A 292 -19.58 7.37 -24.15
CA LYS A 292 -21.01 7.18 -24.48
C LYS A 292 -21.37 5.72 -24.75
N THR A 293 -20.48 5.00 -25.40
CA THR A 293 -20.71 3.60 -25.76
C THR A 293 -20.57 2.66 -24.57
N LYS A 294 -19.48 2.81 -23.79
CA LYS A 294 -19.17 1.91 -22.66
C LYS A 294 -19.93 2.28 -21.39
N PHE A 295 -20.16 3.56 -21.14
CA PHE A 295 -20.72 4.10 -19.89
C PHE A 295 -21.92 5.01 -20.15
N GLY A 296 -22.68 4.78 -21.24
CA GLY A 296 -23.71 5.69 -21.72
C GLY A 296 -24.77 6.06 -20.71
N ALA A 297 -25.22 5.11 -19.88
CA ALA A 297 -26.22 5.38 -18.84
C ALA A 297 -25.69 6.35 -17.78
N LEU A 298 -24.46 6.13 -17.28
CA LEU A 298 -23.81 7.00 -16.30
C LEU A 298 -23.49 8.38 -16.89
N TYR A 299 -22.94 8.40 -18.12
CA TYR A 299 -22.65 9.63 -18.86
C TYR A 299 -23.91 10.48 -19.03
N GLN A 300 -25.04 9.85 -19.43
CA GLN A 300 -26.31 10.53 -19.61
C GLN A 300 -26.88 11.03 -18.27
N ALA A 301 -26.80 10.22 -17.21
CA ALA A 301 -27.30 10.60 -15.89
C ALA A 301 -26.57 11.85 -15.35
N PHE A 302 -25.27 11.94 -15.51
CA PHE A 302 -24.48 13.06 -15.03
C PHE A 302 -24.77 14.37 -15.80
N GLN A 303 -25.24 14.31 -17.03
CA GLN A 303 -25.70 15.48 -17.78
C GLN A 303 -26.96 16.14 -17.17
N PHE A 304 -27.75 15.38 -16.40
CA PHE A 304 -28.93 15.89 -15.70
C PHE A 304 -28.59 16.47 -14.31
N GLY A 305 -27.32 16.46 -13.89
CA GLY A 305 -26.87 17.07 -12.65
C GLY A 305 -26.89 16.11 -11.47
N ALA A 306 -25.93 15.19 -11.41
CA ALA A 306 -25.71 14.38 -10.22
C ALA A 306 -25.18 15.24 -9.06
N PRO A 307 -25.60 15.00 -7.80
CA PRO A 307 -25.01 15.66 -6.65
C PRO A 307 -23.56 15.20 -6.44
N PRO A 308 -22.72 16.01 -5.78
CA PRO A 308 -21.49 15.48 -5.22
C PRO A 308 -21.80 14.29 -4.33
N HIS A 309 -21.10 13.18 -4.48
CA HIS A 309 -21.35 11.96 -3.71
C HIS A 309 -20.07 11.17 -3.51
N ALA A 310 -20.10 10.33 -2.49
CA ALA A 310 -18.99 9.48 -2.11
C ALA A 310 -19.50 8.24 -1.38
N GLY A 311 -18.77 7.15 -1.45
CA GLY A 311 -19.17 5.92 -0.79
C GLY A 311 -18.09 4.87 -0.76
N MET A 312 -18.46 3.71 -0.24
CA MET A 312 -17.62 2.53 -0.16
C MET A 312 -18.47 1.27 -0.03
N ALA A 313 -17.86 0.12 -0.27
CA ALA A 313 -18.56 -1.16 -0.29
C ALA A 313 -17.78 -2.25 0.47
N PRO A 314 -17.80 -2.27 1.82
CA PRO A 314 -17.18 -3.33 2.61
C PRO A 314 -17.66 -4.73 2.22
N GLY A 315 -16.70 -5.63 1.97
CA GLY A 315 -16.96 -7.03 1.62
C GLY A 315 -17.31 -7.86 2.84
N VAL A 316 -18.54 -8.37 2.92
CA VAL A 316 -19.02 -9.18 4.06
C VAL A 316 -18.22 -10.48 4.19
N ASP A 317 -17.93 -11.14 3.08
CA ASP A 317 -17.15 -12.40 3.06
C ASP A 317 -15.73 -12.19 3.59
N ARG A 318 -15.10 -11.06 3.27
CA ARG A 318 -13.77 -10.72 3.80
C ARG A 318 -13.79 -10.41 5.30
N MET A 319 -14.84 -9.75 5.80
CA MET A 319 -15.03 -9.55 7.25
C MET A 319 -15.16 -10.91 7.97
N ILE A 320 -15.99 -11.82 7.44
CA ILE A 320 -16.17 -13.15 7.99
C ILE A 320 -14.85 -13.94 7.97
N MET A 321 -14.08 -13.85 6.90
CA MET A 321 -12.78 -14.50 6.78
C MET A 321 -11.81 -14.06 7.89
N LEU A 322 -11.80 -12.77 8.21
CA LEU A 322 -10.94 -12.24 9.27
C LEU A 322 -11.41 -12.61 10.68
N LEU A 323 -12.73 -12.73 10.90
CA LEU A 323 -13.33 -13.00 12.21
C LEU A 323 -13.32 -14.51 12.59
N ARG A 324 -12.93 -15.38 11.67
CA ARG A 324 -12.79 -16.83 11.89
C ARG A 324 -11.38 -17.25 12.26
#